data_9285d30306c36721e0897be6f9defef7
#
_entry.id   9285d30306c36721e0897be6f9defef7
#
_cell.length_a   1.000
_cell.length_b   1.000
_cell.length_c   1.000
_cell.angle_alpha   90.00
_cell.angle_beta   90.00
_cell.angle_gamma   90.00
#
_symmetry.space_group_name_H-M   'P 1'
#
loop_
_entity.id
_entity.type
_entity.pdbx_description
1 polymer ?
#
loop_
_entity_poly.entity_id
_entity_poly.type
_entity_poly.pdbx_seq_one_letter_code
_entity_poly.pdbx_strand_id
1 'polypeptide(L)'
;MKGRALSAAAIGIGLAVFVTRRAGRDFRPVVDALATVGQSFPPVAVLALAVPLLGFGPLPTVVALFVYGILPILENAIAGIDGVPASVREAALGVGLSPWQMLRDVELPLALPAILAGLRLSVTIAIGTATIGSTVGALTLGTPIFDGLAGNKLPFVIQGAVLAALFAIVVDMLFARIERRVRVPA
;
A
#
# COMPACT_ATOMS: atom_id res chain seq x y z
N MET A 1 13.10 -7.53 5.91
CA MET A 1 12.18 -6.81 5.01
C MET A 1 10.86 -7.55 4.73
N LYS A 2 10.82 -8.88 4.57
CA LYS A 2 9.57 -9.64 4.28
C LYS A 2 8.46 -9.45 5.35
N GLY A 3 8.78 -9.37 6.63
CA GLY A 3 7.78 -9.24 7.70
C GLY A 3 7.03 -7.90 7.72
N ARG A 4 7.65 -6.79 7.29
CA ARG A 4 7.08 -5.44 7.39
C ARG A 4 6.04 -5.12 6.31
N ALA A 5 6.23 -5.63 5.10
CA ALA A 5 5.23 -5.50 4.04
C ALA A 5 3.98 -6.35 4.35
N LEU A 6 4.18 -7.55 4.92
CA LEU A 6 3.09 -8.41 5.36
C LEU A 6 2.31 -7.78 6.54
N SER A 7 2.99 -7.10 7.46
CA SER A 7 2.30 -6.40 8.56
C SER A 7 1.48 -5.21 8.08
N ALA A 8 1.98 -4.41 7.13
CA ALA A 8 1.22 -3.31 6.53
C ALA A 8 -0.02 -3.83 5.79
N ALA A 9 0.12 -4.92 5.03
CA ALA A 9 -1.00 -5.56 4.36
C ALA A 9 -2.04 -6.11 5.35
N ALA A 10 -1.59 -6.82 6.39
CA ALA A 10 -2.48 -7.37 7.42
C ALA A 10 -3.23 -6.26 8.18
N ILE A 11 -2.55 -5.15 8.52
CA ILE A 11 -3.17 -4.01 9.20
C ILE A 11 -4.16 -3.30 8.25
N GLY A 12 -3.78 -3.00 7.01
CA GLY A 12 -4.65 -2.34 6.05
C GLY A 12 -5.92 -3.14 5.77
N ILE A 13 -5.79 -4.44 5.50
CA ILE A 13 -6.94 -5.34 5.28
C ILE A 13 -7.76 -5.50 6.56
N GLY A 14 -7.11 -5.67 7.72
CA GLY A 14 -7.80 -5.80 9.01
C GLY A 14 -8.62 -4.57 9.37
N LEU A 15 -8.08 -3.37 9.17
CA LEU A 15 -8.81 -2.11 9.34
C LEU A 15 -9.96 -1.98 8.35
N ALA A 16 -9.76 -2.35 7.07
CA ALA A 16 -10.81 -2.34 6.06
C ALA A 16 -11.98 -3.26 6.47
N VAL A 17 -11.66 -4.48 6.89
CA VAL A 17 -12.66 -5.42 7.41
C VAL A 17 -13.38 -4.83 8.63
N PHE A 18 -12.65 -4.23 9.56
CA PHE A 18 -13.26 -3.65 10.77
C PHE A 18 -14.25 -2.53 10.44
N VAL A 19 -13.85 -1.53 9.61
CA VAL A 19 -14.70 -0.37 9.31
C VAL A 19 -15.87 -0.68 8.34
N THR A 20 -15.83 -1.81 7.65
CA THR A 20 -16.95 -2.28 6.83
C THR A 20 -17.96 -3.11 7.61
N ARG A 21 -17.66 -3.49 8.86
CA ARG A 21 -18.57 -4.21 9.77
C ARG A 21 -19.39 -3.24 10.64
N ARG A 22 -20.52 -3.75 11.16
CA ARG A 22 -21.41 -2.97 12.05
C ARG A 22 -20.67 -2.35 13.23
N ALA A 23 -19.73 -3.09 13.83
CA ALA A 23 -18.96 -2.63 14.99
C ALA A 23 -17.97 -1.48 14.68
N GLY A 24 -17.49 -1.37 13.44
CA GLY A 24 -16.50 -0.35 13.04
C GLY A 24 -17.05 0.74 12.15
N ARG A 25 -18.31 0.64 11.70
CA ARG A 25 -18.89 1.56 10.71
C ARG A 25 -18.86 3.02 11.16
N ASP A 26 -19.03 3.28 12.45
CA ASP A 26 -19.01 4.64 13.02
C ASP A 26 -17.61 5.27 12.98
N PHE A 27 -16.55 4.46 12.90
CA PHE A 27 -15.17 4.91 12.77
C PHE A 27 -14.76 5.17 11.31
N ARG A 28 -15.57 4.73 10.35
CA ARG A 28 -15.26 4.85 8.93
C ARG A 28 -14.94 6.28 8.49
N PRO A 29 -15.74 7.33 8.83
CA PRO A 29 -15.42 8.70 8.44
C PRO A 29 -14.06 9.18 8.94
N VAL A 30 -13.68 8.74 10.15
CA VAL A 30 -12.36 9.07 10.73
C VAL A 30 -11.23 8.38 9.98
N VAL A 31 -11.42 7.09 9.64
CA VAL A 31 -10.43 6.32 8.87
C VAL A 31 -10.26 6.88 7.47
N ASP A 32 -11.36 7.22 6.78
CA ASP A 32 -11.34 7.83 5.44
C ASP A 32 -10.66 9.22 5.48
N ALA A 33 -10.94 10.03 6.50
CA ALA A 33 -10.29 11.33 6.68
C ALA A 33 -8.78 11.18 6.94
N LEU A 34 -8.38 10.24 7.80
CA LEU A 34 -6.96 9.96 8.08
C LEU A 34 -6.23 9.44 6.84
N ALA A 35 -6.89 8.60 6.04
CA ALA A 35 -6.32 8.10 4.79
C ALA A 35 -6.13 9.25 3.78
N THR A 36 -7.14 10.10 3.59
CA THR A 36 -7.07 11.26 2.70
C THR A 36 -5.98 12.24 3.13
N VAL A 37 -5.93 12.61 4.41
CA VAL A 37 -4.88 13.49 4.95
C VAL A 37 -3.51 12.85 4.80
N GLY A 38 -3.37 11.57 5.14
CA GLY A 38 -2.10 10.84 5.04
C GLY A 38 -1.55 10.80 3.61
N GLN A 39 -2.41 10.64 2.60
CA GLN A 39 -2.01 10.65 1.19
C GLN A 39 -1.70 12.06 0.66
N SER A 40 -2.28 13.10 1.25
CA SER A 40 -2.03 14.50 0.86
C SER A 40 -0.65 14.98 1.28
N PHE A 41 -0.02 14.38 2.29
CA PHE A 41 1.32 14.74 2.70
C PHE A 41 2.36 14.22 1.71
N PRO A 42 3.31 15.06 1.25
CA PRO A 42 4.42 14.58 0.45
C PRO A 42 5.32 13.61 1.24
N PRO A 43 5.77 12.48 0.65
CA PRO A 43 6.68 11.54 1.34
C PRO A 43 7.93 12.20 1.92
N VAL A 44 8.47 13.19 1.20
CA VAL A 44 9.64 13.94 1.67
C VAL A 44 9.37 14.74 2.94
N ALA A 45 8.15 15.25 3.12
CA ALA A 45 7.76 15.98 4.31
C ALA A 45 7.68 15.03 5.54
N VAL A 46 7.14 13.83 5.35
CA VAL A 46 7.12 12.82 6.43
C VAL A 46 8.53 12.40 6.83
N LEU A 47 9.44 12.22 5.85
CA LEU A 47 10.85 11.95 6.14
C LEU A 47 11.50 13.10 6.93
N ALA A 48 11.28 14.34 6.50
CA ALA A 48 11.83 15.53 7.17
C ALA A 48 11.32 15.67 8.62
N LEU A 49 10.05 15.37 8.87
CA LEU A 49 9.46 15.37 10.21
C LEU A 49 9.94 14.20 11.10
N ALA A 50 10.27 13.06 10.48
CA ALA A 50 10.73 11.88 11.19
C ALA A 50 12.19 11.99 11.65
N VAL A 51 13.06 12.70 10.90
CA VAL A 51 14.50 12.82 11.21
C VAL A 51 14.79 13.43 12.58
N PRO A 52 14.17 14.54 13.02
CA PRO A 52 14.40 15.10 14.35
C PRO A 52 14.05 14.14 15.49
N LEU A 53 13.14 13.22 15.27
CA LEU A 53 12.67 12.25 16.28
C LEU A 53 13.45 10.94 16.26
N LEU A 54 13.86 10.49 15.07
CA LEU A 54 14.43 9.15 14.87
C LEU A 54 15.91 9.16 14.46
N GLY A 55 16.46 10.36 14.21
CA GLY A 55 17.81 10.53 13.68
C GLY A 55 17.92 10.25 12.18
N PHE A 56 19.10 10.53 11.62
CA PHE A 56 19.44 10.13 10.26
C PHE A 56 19.66 8.62 10.17
N GLY A 57 19.27 8.02 9.06
CA GLY A 57 19.45 6.59 8.83
C GLY A 57 18.22 5.92 8.18
N PRO A 58 18.15 4.58 8.21
CA PRO A 58 17.07 3.85 7.56
C PRO A 58 15.72 3.94 8.29
N LEU A 59 15.70 4.32 9.58
CA LEU A 59 14.50 4.25 10.41
C LEU A 59 13.40 5.23 9.96
N PRO A 60 13.67 6.54 9.67
CA PRO A 60 12.68 7.44 9.08
C PRO A 60 12.07 6.91 7.81
N THR A 61 12.90 6.34 6.92
CA THR A 61 12.43 5.73 5.66
C THR A 61 11.51 4.55 5.91
N VAL A 62 11.82 3.70 6.88
CA VAL A 62 10.96 2.56 7.22
C VAL A 62 9.60 3.01 7.76
N VAL A 63 9.58 4.05 8.59
CA VAL A 63 8.31 4.61 9.10
C VAL A 63 7.48 5.20 7.96
N ALA A 64 8.09 5.98 7.07
CA ALA A 64 7.42 6.52 5.90
C ALA A 64 6.86 5.39 5.01
N LEU A 65 7.65 4.37 4.70
CA LEU A 65 7.22 3.21 3.93
C LEU A 65 6.03 2.47 4.55
N PHE A 66 6.01 2.38 5.88
CA PHE A 66 4.91 1.73 6.60
C PHE A 66 3.63 2.55 6.50
N VAL A 67 3.70 3.85 6.78
CA VAL A 67 2.53 4.76 6.71
C VAL A 67 1.95 4.78 5.30
N TYR A 68 2.78 5.08 4.28
CA TYR A 68 2.33 5.16 2.89
C TYR A 68 1.94 3.80 2.30
N GLY A 69 2.46 2.70 2.84
CA GLY A 69 2.12 1.36 2.39
C GLY A 69 0.74 0.89 2.83
N ILE A 70 0.26 1.33 4.01
CA ILE A 70 -1.04 0.90 4.54
C ILE A 70 -2.20 1.55 3.77
N LEU A 71 -2.09 2.83 3.43
CA LEU A 71 -3.21 3.63 2.93
C LEU A 71 -3.83 3.08 1.63
N PRO A 72 -3.06 2.79 0.56
CA PRO A 72 -3.64 2.23 -0.66
C PRO A 72 -4.27 0.86 -0.45
N ILE A 73 -3.71 0.04 0.45
CA ILE A 73 -4.25 -1.28 0.77
C ILE A 73 -5.60 -1.14 1.47
N LEU A 74 -5.67 -0.26 2.45
CA LEU A 74 -6.88 0.03 3.22
C LEU A 74 -8.02 0.50 2.30
N GLU A 75 -7.79 1.53 1.49
CA GLU A 75 -8.81 2.10 0.61
C GLU A 75 -9.31 1.10 -0.44
N ASN A 76 -8.38 0.39 -1.09
CA ASN A 76 -8.77 -0.61 -2.08
C ASN A 76 -9.47 -1.82 -1.46
N ALA A 77 -9.11 -2.21 -0.23
CA ALA A 77 -9.80 -3.27 0.49
C ALA A 77 -11.22 -2.84 0.90
N ILE A 78 -11.40 -1.61 1.38
CA ILE A 78 -12.73 -1.04 1.65
C ILE A 78 -13.56 -1.01 0.38
N ALA A 79 -13.03 -0.45 -0.71
CA ALA A 79 -13.73 -0.37 -1.98
C ALA A 79 -14.09 -1.76 -2.53
N GLY A 80 -13.21 -2.73 -2.40
CA GLY A 80 -13.44 -4.11 -2.82
C GLY A 80 -14.55 -4.80 -2.02
N ILE A 81 -14.55 -4.65 -0.69
CA ILE A 81 -15.60 -5.23 0.16
C ILE A 81 -16.94 -4.55 -0.11
N ASP A 82 -16.98 -3.21 -0.17
CA ASP A 82 -18.22 -2.47 -0.43
C ASP A 82 -18.77 -2.72 -1.85
N GLY A 83 -17.88 -2.97 -2.81
CA GLY A 83 -18.23 -3.26 -4.19
C GLY A 83 -18.90 -4.62 -4.42
N VAL A 84 -19.00 -5.48 -3.41
CA VAL A 84 -19.73 -6.75 -3.54
C VAL A 84 -21.22 -6.47 -3.75
N PRO A 85 -21.86 -6.99 -4.84
CA PRO A 85 -23.25 -6.71 -5.16
C PRO A 85 -24.20 -7.11 -4.03
N ALA A 86 -25.21 -6.28 -3.76
CA ALA A 86 -26.23 -6.55 -2.74
C ALA A 86 -26.95 -7.88 -2.99
N SER A 87 -27.25 -8.20 -4.23
CA SER A 87 -27.89 -9.47 -4.61
C SER A 87 -27.07 -10.70 -4.20
N VAL A 88 -25.74 -10.63 -4.29
CA VAL A 88 -24.86 -11.72 -3.84
C VAL A 88 -24.90 -11.86 -2.32
N ARG A 89 -24.89 -10.74 -1.59
CA ARG A 89 -25.03 -10.75 -0.12
C ARG A 89 -26.38 -11.28 0.33
N GLU A 90 -27.47 -10.87 -0.33
CA GLU A 90 -28.82 -11.35 -0.06
C GLU A 90 -28.97 -12.86 -0.31
N ALA A 91 -28.43 -13.34 -1.43
CA ALA A 91 -28.41 -14.78 -1.73
C ALA A 91 -27.64 -15.57 -0.67
N ALA A 92 -26.48 -15.06 -0.24
CA ALA A 92 -25.68 -15.69 0.81
C ALA A 92 -26.40 -15.71 2.18
N LEU A 93 -27.11 -14.63 2.52
CA LEU A 93 -27.98 -14.60 3.71
C LEU A 93 -29.14 -15.59 3.58
N GLY A 94 -29.73 -15.69 2.40
CA GLY A 94 -30.86 -16.62 2.14
C GLY A 94 -30.48 -18.09 2.34
N VAL A 95 -29.23 -18.48 2.08
CA VAL A 95 -28.72 -19.83 2.36
C VAL A 95 -28.19 -19.98 3.80
N GLY A 96 -28.35 -18.96 4.65
CA GLY A 96 -28.04 -19.03 6.07
C GLY A 96 -26.57 -18.82 6.45
N LEU A 97 -25.77 -18.16 5.61
CA LEU A 97 -24.38 -17.86 5.96
C LEU A 97 -24.32 -16.90 7.17
N SER A 98 -23.48 -17.24 8.13
CA SER A 98 -23.16 -16.34 9.24
C SER A 98 -22.35 -15.14 8.75
N PRO A 99 -22.29 -14.01 9.50
CA PRO A 99 -21.51 -12.83 9.10
C PRO A 99 -20.01 -13.13 8.85
N TRP A 100 -19.45 -14.10 9.55
CA TRP A 100 -18.06 -14.51 9.34
C TRP A 100 -17.89 -15.35 8.05
N GLN A 101 -18.82 -16.27 7.79
CA GLN A 101 -18.83 -17.03 6.54
C GLN A 101 -19.06 -16.11 5.35
N MET A 102 -19.99 -15.14 5.47
CA MET A 102 -20.19 -14.08 4.47
C MET A 102 -18.89 -13.36 4.12
N LEU A 103 -18.15 -12.90 5.14
CA LEU A 103 -16.87 -12.23 4.94
C LEU A 103 -15.86 -13.13 4.25
N ARG A 104 -15.64 -14.33 4.80
CA ARG A 104 -14.56 -15.22 4.38
C ARG A 104 -14.81 -15.86 3.03
N ASP A 105 -16.04 -16.33 2.79
CA ASP A 105 -16.35 -17.22 1.66
C ASP A 105 -16.99 -16.46 0.49
N VAL A 106 -17.45 -15.22 0.69
CA VAL A 106 -18.10 -14.40 -0.33
C VAL A 106 -17.38 -13.07 -0.54
N GLU A 107 -17.30 -12.22 0.50
CA GLU A 107 -16.84 -10.84 0.32
C GLU A 107 -15.33 -10.76 0.06
N LEU A 108 -14.50 -11.44 0.84
CA LEU A 108 -13.04 -11.42 0.64
C LEU A 108 -12.60 -12.01 -0.70
N PRO A 109 -13.13 -13.16 -1.17
CA PRO A 109 -12.81 -13.66 -2.50
C PRO A 109 -13.21 -12.70 -3.62
N LEU A 110 -14.38 -12.06 -3.53
CA LEU A 110 -14.83 -11.07 -4.51
C LEU A 110 -14.08 -9.74 -4.42
N ALA A 111 -13.63 -9.34 -3.23
CA ALA A 111 -12.81 -8.16 -3.02
C ALA A 111 -11.33 -8.38 -3.38
N LEU A 112 -10.88 -9.62 -3.55
CA LEU A 112 -9.47 -9.96 -3.75
C LEU A 112 -8.81 -9.23 -4.92
N PRO A 113 -9.43 -9.03 -6.08
CA PRO A 113 -8.84 -8.23 -7.17
C PRO A 113 -8.56 -6.78 -6.76
N ALA A 114 -9.47 -6.15 -6.01
CA ALA A 114 -9.29 -4.78 -5.52
C ALA A 114 -8.19 -4.73 -4.44
N ILE A 115 -8.14 -5.70 -3.53
CA ILE A 115 -7.09 -5.82 -2.52
C ILE A 115 -5.71 -5.96 -3.19
N LEU A 116 -5.61 -6.78 -4.25
CA LEU A 116 -4.37 -6.93 -5.01
C LEU A 116 -3.97 -5.64 -5.74
N ALA A 117 -4.93 -4.87 -6.27
CA ALA A 117 -4.68 -3.56 -6.85
C ALA A 117 -4.13 -2.58 -5.80
N GLY A 118 -4.67 -2.59 -4.58
CA GLY A 118 -4.16 -1.82 -3.45
C GLY A 118 -2.73 -2.21 -3.05
N LEU A 119 -2.44 -3.50 -3.00
CA LEU A 119 -1.08 -4.01 -2.75
C LEU A 119 -0.10 -3.58 -3.84
N ARG A 120 -0.49 -3.66 -5.11
CA ARG A 120 0.31 -3.20 -6.24
C ARG A 120 0.65 -1.72 -6.12
N LEU A 121 -0.36 -0.87 -5.85
CA LEU A 121 -0.18 0.57 -5.68
C LEU A 121 0.71 0.87 -4.48
N SER A 122 0.51 0.20 -3.35
CA SER A 122 1.34 0.31 -2.15
C SER A 122 2.82 0.04 -2.45
N VAL A 123 3.12 -1.04 -3.18
CA VAL A 123 4.52 -1.37 -3.53
C VAL A 123 5.11 -0.37 -4.51
N THR A 124 4.33 0.13 -5.46
CA THR A 124 4.79 1.18 -6.40
C THR A 124 5.15 2.47 -5.67
N ILE A 125 4.29 2.92 -4.74
CA ILE A 125 4.57 4.09 -3.88
C ILE A 125 5.79 3.83 -2.99
N ALA A 126 5.92 2.62 -2.45
CA ALA A 126 7.04 2.24 -1.59
C ALA A 126 8.40 2.33 -2.32
N ILE A 127 8.48 1.97 -3.61
CA ILE A 127 9.71 2.10 -4.39
C ILE A 127 10.12 3.58 -4.53
N GLY A 128 9.17 4.46 -4.85
CA GLY A 128 9.41 5.90 -4.92
C GLY A 128 9.85 6.49 -3.57
N THR A 129 9.12 6.17 -2.50
CA THR A 129 9.41 6.62 -1.14
C THR A 129 10.78 6.11 -0.65
N ALA A 130 11.12 4.85 -0.92
CA ALA A 130 12.42 4.30 -0.59
C ALA A 130 13.55 5.00 -1.35
N THR A 131 13.33 5.36 -2.62
CA THR A 131 14.30 6.11 -3.42
C THR A 131 14.62 7.46 -2.78
N ILE A 132 13.60 8.20 -2.34
CA ILE A 132 13.76 9.49 -1.64
C ILE A 132 14.40 9.28 -0.25
N GLY A 133 14.20 8.13 0.38
CA GLY A 133 14.77 7.79 1.69
C GLY A 133 16.29 7.89 1.78
N SER A 134 17.00 7.86 0.64
CA SER A 134 18.46 8.08 0.62
C SER A 134 18.87 9.49 1.06
N THR A 135 18.00 10.47 0.93
CA THR A 135 18.26 11.84 1.41
C THR A 135 18.36 11.94 2.93
N VAL A 136 17.82 10.98 3.64
CA VAL A 136 17.86 10.91 5.12
C VAL A 136 18.80 9.80 5.63
N GLY A 137 19.67 9.28 4.76
CA GLY A 137 20.72 8.32 5.13
C GLY A 137 20.34 6.85 4.99
N ALA A 138 19.22 6.49 4.34
CA ALA A 138 18.93 5.12 4.00
C ALA A 138 19.68 4.70 2.73
N LEU A 139 20.35 3.56 2.75
CA LEU A 139 20.99 2.98 1.56
C LEU A 139 19.92 2.33 0.68
N THR A 140 19.63 2.96 -0.47
CA THR A 140 18.57 2.56 -1.40
C THR A 140 19.02 2.71 -2.85
N LEU A 141 18.15 2.36 -3.82
CA LEU A 141 18.38 2.63 -5.22
C LEU A 141 18.45 4.15 -5.56
N GLY A 142 17.99 4.99 -4.63
CA GLY A 142 18.15 6.44 -4.73
C GLY A 142 19.55 6.95 -4.38
N THR A 143 20.36 6.19 -3.65
CA THR A 143 21.70 6.62 -3.24
C THR A 143 22.57 7.05 -4.42
N PRO A 144 22.72 6.29 -5.52
CA PRO A 144 23.47 6.75 -6.67
C PRO A 144 22.93 8.03 -7.30
N ILE A 145 21.59 8.24 -7.25
CA ILE A 145 20.95 9.44 -7.80
C ILE A 145 21.40 10.66 -7.02
N PHE A 146 21.27 10.64 -5.69
CA PHE A 146 21.58 11.80 -4.85
C PHE A 146 23.07 12.05 -4.73
N ASP A 147 23.91 11.00 -4.67
CA ASP A 147 25.37 11.11 -4.70
C ASP A 147 25.84 11.68 -6.05
N GLY A 148 25.20 11.26 -7.15
CA GLY A 148 25.45 11.78 -8.48
C GLY A 148 25.07 13.25 -8.62
N LEU A 149 23.95 13.68 -8.04
CA LEU A 149 23.53 15.08 -8.02
C LEU A 149 24.49 15.93 -7.18
N ALA A 150 24.81 15.48 -5.97
CA ALA A 150 25.72 16.19 -5.08
C ALA A 150 27.15 16.31 -5.66
N GLY A 151 27.63 15.27 -6.33
CA GLY A 151 28.95 15.22 -6.95
C GLY A 151 29.01 15.72 -8.39
N ASN A 152 27.91 16.24 -8.94
CA ASN A 152 27.77 16.66 -10.35
C ASN A 152 28.18 15.57 -11.35
N LYS A 153 27.83 14.31 -11.05
CA LYS A 153 28.18 13.11 -11.81
C LYS A 153 26.95 12.50 -12.49
N LEU A 154 26.57 13.04 -13.65
CA LEU A 154 25.40 12.61 -14.41
C LEU A 154 25.29 11.08 -14.65
N PRO A 155 26.40 10.33 -14.92
CA PRO A 155 26.31 8.88 -15.09
C PRO A 155 25.73 8.14 -13.88
N PHE A 156 26.05 8.55 -12.67
CA PHE A 156 25.49 7.94 -11.44
C PHE A 156 23.99 8.24 -11.29
N VAL A 157 23.57 9.47 -11.65
CA VAL A 157 22.14 9.85 -11.65
C VAL A 157 21.37 8.96 -12.62
N ILE A 158 21.85 8.81 -13.85
CA ILE A 158 21.22 7.97 -14.87
C ILE A 158 21.17 6.50 -14.41
N GLN A 159 22.29 5.98 -13.91
CA GLN A 159 22.37 4.61 -13.41
C GLN A 159 21.32 4.34 -12.33
N GLY A 160 21.24 5.18 -11.30
CA GLY A 160 20.29 5.03 -10.21
C GLY A 160 18.83 5.14 -10.67
N ALA A 161 18.54 6.13 -11.53
CA ALA A 161 17.21 6.34 -12.08
C ALA A 161 16.74 5.16 -12.95
N VAL A 162 17.60 4.66 -13.84
CA VAL A 162 17.30 3.50 -14.69
C VAL A 162 17.07 2.25 -13.86
N LEU A 163 17.91 1.98 -12.85
CA LEU A 163 17.76 0.82 -11.99
C LEU A 163 16.47 0.89 -11.17
N ALA A 164 16.14 2.06 -10.60
CA ALA A 164 14.90 2.25 -9.85
C ALA A 164 13.67 2.08 -10.76
N ALA A 165 13.69 2.64 -11.96
CA ALA A 165 12.60 2.51 -12.93
C ALA A 165 12.42 1.07 -13.41
N LEU A 166 13.48 0.37 -13.76
CA LEU A 166 13.42 -1.04 -14.16
C LEU A 166 12.89 -1.92 -13.05
N PHE A 167 13.34 -1.69 -11.81
CA PHE A 167 12.83 -2.42 -10.65
C PHE A 167 11.32 -2.19 -10.46
N ALA A 168 10.87 -0.93 -10.55
CA ALA A 168 9.44 -0.60 -10.43
C ALA A 168 8.61 -1.26 -11.53
N ILE A 169 9.07 -1.23 -12.79
CA ILE A 169 8.39 -1.87 -13.93
C ILE A 169 8.29 -3.39 -13.74
N VAL A 170 9.37 -4.04 -13.33
CA VAL A 170 9.38 -5.50 -13.11
C VAL A 170 8.38 -5.88 -12.01
N VAL A 171 8.40 -5.17 -10.89
CA VAL A 171 7.48 -5.41 -9.78
C VAL A 171 6.04 -5.17 -10.21
N ASP A 172 5.76 -4.07 -10.92
CA ASP A 172 4.43 -3.75 -11.44
C ASP A 172 3.91 -4.83 -12.39
N MET A 173 4.73 -5.31 -13.30
CA MET A 173 4.38 -6.41 -14.21
C MET A 173 4.09 -7.73 -13.47
N LEU A 174 4.82 -8.02 -12.40
CA LEU A 174 4.56 -9.21 -11.57
C LEU A 174 3.19 -9.13 -10.91
N PHE A 175 2.87 -8.00 -10.28
CA PHE A 175 1.56 -7.76 -9.68
C PHE A 175 0.43 -7.81 -10.73
N ALA A 176 0.62 -7.19 -11.89
CA ALA A 176 -0.35 -7.24 -12.98
C ALA A 176 -0.63 -8.67 -13.48
N ARG A 177 0.39 -9.54 -13.49
CA ARG A 177 0.19 -10.97 -13.83
C ARG A 177 -0.61 -11.72 -12.75
N ILE A 178 -0.33 -11.45 -11.47
CA ILE A 178 -1.06 -12.06 -10.35
C ILE A 178 -2.52 -11.62 -10.39
N GLU A 179 -2.77 -10.32 -10.53
CA GLU A 179 -4.11 -9.74 -10.60
C GLU A 179 -4.96 -10.36 -11.72
N ARG A 180 -4.37 -10.53 -12.92
CA ARG A 180 -5.08 -11.17 -14.07
C ARG A 180 -5.50 -12.62 -13.80
N ARG A 181 -4.74 -13.35 -12.98
CA ARG A 181 -5.07 -14.75 -12.64
C ARG A 181 -6.21 -14.87 -11.62
N VAL A 182 -6.43 -13.81 -10.85
CA VAL A 182 -7.41 -13.77 -9.74
C VAL A 182 -8.72 -13.13 -10.19
N ARG A 183 -8.72 -12.34 -11.28
CA ARG A 183 -9.97 -11.82 -11.86
C ARG A 183 -10.84 -12.98 -12.29
N VAL A 184 -11.98 -13.16 -11.61
CA VAL A 184 -13.05 -14.05 -12.06
C VAL A 184 -13.63 -13.45 -13.35
N PRO A 185 -13.70 -14.20 -14.47
CA PRO A 185 -14.40 -13.70 -15.66
C PRO A 185 -15.86 -13.43 -15.29
N ALA A 186 -16.34 -12.24 -15.67
CA ALA A 186 -17.73 -11.83 -15.51
C ALA A 186 -18.64 -12.65 -16.43
#